data_ae4b4d52dd877997725b7b3d909c0000
#
_entry.id   ae4b4d52dd877997725b7b3d909c0000
#
_cell.length_a   1.000
_cell.length_b   1.000
_cell.length_c   1.000
_cell.angle_alpha   90.00
_cell.angle_beta   90.00
_cell.angle_gamma   90.00
#
_symmetry.space_group_name_H-M   'P 1'
#
loop_
_entity.id
_entity.type
_entity.pdbx_description
1 polymer ?
#
loop_
_entity_poly.entity_id
_entity_poly.type
_entity_poly.pdbx_seq_one_letter_code
_entity_poly.pdbx_strand_id
1 'polypeptide(L)'
;MKSAKKILALILAGVMALALLTGCGKATSPDRAVAESVVDWLKYACSQEGNKNEISVSYQIPELRRDIVPLFDTNWMSTTDDDELDGGAVISGTTTVTQALQQRLSNYNKDTSCTVFYATDVTDCAGFVSVEMFQLLTQSGGGGVVSGDYDTAPKNATHLRIAAAHKTIGEKTFLLAVVILEA
;
A
#
# COMPACT_ATOMS: atom_id res chain seq x y z
N MET A 1 -5.16 22.97 7.44
CA MET A 1 -5.74 21.87 8.22
C MET A 1 -7.27 21.67 8.10
N LYS A 2 -8.08 22.64 7.65
CA LYS A 2 -9.55 22.46 7.48
C LYS A 2 -9.95 21.74 6.18
N SER A 3 -9.11 21.77 5.15
CA SER A 3 -9.39 21.12 3.86
C SER A 3 -9.21 19.60 3.92
N ALA A 4 -8.19 19.08 4.61
CA ALA A 4 -7.93 17.66 4.74
C ALA A 4 -9.09 16.89 5.41
N LYS A 5 -9.73 17.49 6.44
CA LYS A 5 -10.88 16.86 7.11
C LYS A 5 -12.14 16.79 6.24
N LYS A 6 -12.35 17.73 5.31
CA LYS A 6 -13.48 17.70 4.37
C LYS A 6 -13.27 16.68 3.25
N ILE A 7 -12.03 16.53 2.80
CA ILE A 7 -11.64 15.52 1.82
C ILE A 7 -11.82 14.12 2.43
N LEU A 8 -11.38 13.92 3.66
CA LEU A 8 -11.53 12.65 4.38
C LEU A 8 -13.00 12.20 4.49
N ALA A 9 -13.93 13.12 4.80
CA ALA A 9 -15.35 12.79 4.95
C ALA A 9 -16.04 12.43 3.60
N LEU A 10 -15.66 13.10 2.52
CA LEU A 10 -16.19 12.82 1.17
C LEU A 10 -15.70 11.46 0.64
N ILE A 11 -14.48 11.10 0.97
CA ILE A 11 -13.83 9.86 0.56
C ILE A 11 -14.42 8.66 1.31
N LEU A 12 -14.71 8.79 2.61
CA LEU A 12 -15.33 7.75 3.40
C LEU A 12 -16.72 7.36 2.86
N ALA A 13 -17.51 8.33 2.39
CA ALA A 13 -18.80 8.09 1.76
C ALA A 13 -18.68 7.37 0.39
N GLY A 14 -17.63 7.69 -0.39
CA GLY A 14 -17.38 7.06 -1.69
C GLY A 14 -16.93 5.59 -1.59
N VAL A 15 -16.09 5.28 -0.64
CA VAL A 15 -15.57 3.90 -0.42
C VAL A 15 -16.68 2.96 0.06
N MET A 16 -17.59 3.41 0.93
CA MET A 16 -18.74 2.59 1.35
C MET A 16 -19.69 2.28 0.18
N ALA A 17 -19.88 3.20 -0.75
CA ALA A 17 -20.72 2.97 -1.93
C ALA A 17 -20.09 1.96 -2.91
N LEU A 18 -18.77 1.97 -3.08
CA LEU A 18 -18.05 1.03 -3.93
C LEU A 18 -18.02 -0.39 -3.36
N ALA A 19 -17.90 -0.56 -2.06
CA ALA A 19 -17.92 -1.88 -1.41
C ALA A 19 -19.25 -2.61 -1.60
N LEU A 20 -20.36 -1.89 -1.79
CA LEU A 20 -21.68 -2.45 -2.03
C LEU A 20 -21.95 -2.80 -3.50
N LEU A 21 -21.18 -2.24 -4.45
CA LEU A 21 -21.38 -2.45 -5.89
C LEU A 21 -20.54 -3.59 -6.48
N THR A 22 -19.56 -4.13 -5.76
CA THR A 22 -18.67 -5.21 -6.25
C THR A 22 -19.26 -6.61 -6.11
N GLY A 23 -20.52 -6.74 -5.74
CA GLY A 23 -21.19 -8.02 -5.49
C GLY A 23 -21.52 -8.89 -6.71
N CYS A 24 -21.26 -8.47 -7.95
CA CYS A 24 -21.58 -9.26 -9.15
C CYS A 24 -20.53 -9.08 -10.25
N GLY A 25 -19.50 -9.91 -10.26
CA GLY A 25 -18.66 -10.06 -11.44
C GLY A 25 -17.29 -10.66 -11.15
N LYS A 26 -16.99 -11.82 -11.71
CA LYS A 26 -15.74 -12.61 -11.70
C LYS A 26 -15.03 -12.63 -10.34
N ALA A 27 -14.92 -13.80 -9.74
CA ALA A 27 -14.22 -14.03 -8.47
C ALA A 27 -12.75 -13.54 -8.56
N THR A 28 -12.53 -12.28 -8.27
CA THR A 28 -11.19 -11.73 -8.01
C THR A 28 -10.76 -12.24 -6.63
N SER A 29 -9.48 -12.59 -6.49
CA SER A 29 -8.98 -12.95 -5.16
C SER A 29 -9.18 -11.76 -4.20
N PRO A 30 -9.41 -12.00 -2.90
CA PRO A 30 -9.56 -10.92 -1.91
C PRO A 30 -8.43 -9.88 -1.99
N ASP A 31 -7.19 -10.33 -2.14
CA ASP A 31 -6.02 -9.47 -2.29
C ASP A 31 -6.08 -8.56 -3.53
N ARG A 32 -6.59 -9.10 -4.62
CA ARG A 32 -6.77 -8.32 -5.85
C ARG A 32 -7.87 -7.29 -5.69
N ALA A 33 -8.97 -7.63 -5.04
CA ALA A 33 -10.07 -6.71 -4.76
C ALA A 33 -9.62 -5.54 -3.89
N VAL A 34 -8.77 -5.79 -2.89
CA VAL A 34 -8.15 -4.74 -2.07
C VAL A 34 -7.32 -3.80 -2.92
N ALA A 35 -6.42 -4.34 -3.76
CA ALA A 35 -5.59 -3.51 -4.64
C ALA A 35 -6.43 -2.67 -5.60
N GLU A 36 -7.48 -3.24 -6.19
CA GLU A 36 -8.40 -2.53 -7.10
C GLU A 36 -9.15 -1.40 -6.40
N SER A 37 -9.58 -1.61 -5.16
CA SER A 37 -10.40 -0.64 -4.42
C SER A 37 -9.72 0.71 -4.15
N VAL A 38 -8.39 0.77 -4.15
CA VAL A 38 -7.63 1.98 -3.83
C VAL A 38 -7.06 2.70 -5.05
N VAL A 39 -7.16 2.11 -6.24
CA VAL A 39 -6.56 2.68 -7.47
C VAL A 39 -7.13 4.05 -7.82
N ASP A 40 -8.43 4.20 -7.80
CA ASP A 40 -9.07 5.47 -8.17
C ASP A 40 -8.68 6.58 -7.18
N TRP A 41 -8.54 6.24 -5.92
CA TRP A 41 -8.06 7.17 -4.92
C TRP A 41 -6.58 7.55 -5.14
N LEU A 42 -5.69 6.60 -5.45
CA LEU A 42 -4.29 6.90 -5.76
C LEU A 42 -4.16 7.81 -6.99
N LYS A 43 -4.94 7.56 -8.04
CA LYS A 43 -5.01 8.44 -9.20
C LYS A 43 -5.50 9.84 -8.84
N TYR A 44 -6.54 9.91 -8.00
CA TYR A 44 -7.03 11.18 -7.49
C TYR A 44 -5.97 11.91 -6.66
N ALA A 45 -5.26 11.22 -5.77
CA ALA A 45 -4.18 11.82 -5.00
C ALA A 45 -3.07 12.37 -5.91
N CYS A 46 -2.66 11.64 -6.94
CA CYS A 46 -1.71 12.14 -7.94
C CYS A 46 -2.24 13.42 -8.64
N SER A 47 -3.53 13.47 -8.97
CA SER A 47 -4.13 14.66 -9.59
C SER A 47 -4.14 15.89 -8.68
N GLN A 48 -4.30 15.68 -7.36
CA GLN A 48 -4.23 16.77 -6.37
C GLN A 48 -2.80 17.33 -6.24
N GLU A 49 -1.78 16.50 -6.50
CA GLU A 49 -0.39 16.93 -6.58
C GLU A 49 -0.03 17.60 -7.92
N GLY A 50 -1.01 17.77 -8.80
CA GLY A 50 -0.85 18.46 -10.08
C GLY A 50 -0.53 17.55 -11.26
N ASN A 51 -0.58 16.22 -11.09
CA ASN A 51 -0.40 15.29 -12.19
C ASN A 51 -1.53 15.43 -13.22
N LYS A 52 -1.16 15.60 -14.49
CA LYS A 52 -2.08 15.71 -15.64
C LYS A 52 -1.95 14.52 -16.59
N ASN A 53 -1.08 13.56 -16.27
CA ASN A 53 -0.87 12.40 -17.10
C ASN A 53 -2.01 11.39 -16.94
N GLU A 54 -2.28 10.64 -18.00
CA GLU A 54 -3.06 9.43 -17.90
C GLU A 54 -2.21 8.36 -17.21
N ILE A 55 -2.71 7.82 -16.07
CA ILE A 55 -1.99 6.82 -15.28
C ILE A 55 -2.51 5.43 -15.66
N SER A 56 -1.65 4.64 -16.33
CA SER A 56 -1.89 3.21 -16.56
C SER A 56 -1.72 2.41 -15.27
N VAL A 57 -2.43 1.28 -15.11
CA VAL A 57 -2.42 0.49 -13.89
C VAL A 57 -1.99 -0.94 -14.15
N SER A 58 -1.11 -1.44 -13.31
CA SER A 58 -0.71 -2.85 -13.25
C SER A 58 -0.87 -3.38 -11.82
N TYR A 59 -1.35 -4.60 -11.71
CA TYR A 59 -1.51 -5.29 -10.43
C TYR A 59 -0.50 -6.43 -10.26
N GLN A 60 0.59 -6.38 -11.01
CA GLN A 60 1.60 -7.43 -11.04
C GLN A 60 2.87 -6.95 -10.36
N ILE A 61 3.08 -7.40 -9.13
CA ILE A 61 4.31 -7.30 -8.36
C ILE A 61 4.56 -8.69 -7.76
N PRO A 62 5.11 -9.63 -8.56
CA PRO A 62 5.30 -11.02 -8.14
C PRO A 62 6.20 -11.15 -6.92
N GLU A 63 7.13 -10.21 -6.71
CA GLU A 63 8.04 -10.17 -5.57
C GLU A 63 7.30 -10.10 -4.24
N LEU A 64 6.12 -9.43 -4.19
CA LEU A 64 5.33 -9.37 -2.97
C LEU A 64 5.03 -10.78 -2.45
N ARG A 65 4.45 -11.65 -3.28
CA ARG A 65 4.06 -12.99 -2.85
C ARG A 65 5.21 -13.97 -2.78
N ARG A 66 6.16 -13.88 -3.70
CA ARG A 66 7.28 -14.82 -3.80
C ARG A 66 8.35 -14.57 -2.76
N ASP A 67 8.69 -13.30 -2.51
CA ASP A 67 9.90 -12.93 -1.79
C ASP A 67 9.62 -12.17 -0.49
N ILE A 68 8.55 -11.36 -0.41
CA ILE A 68 8.26 -10.51 0.75
C ILE A 68 7.33 -11.21 1.75
N VAL A 69 6.19 -11.74 1.29
CA VAL A 69 5.24 -12.43 2.18
C VAL A 69 5.89 -13.56 2.99
N PRO A 70 6.76 -14.42 2.42
CA PRO A 70 7.44 -15.45 3.21
C PRO A 70 8.34 -14.90 4.32
N LEU A 71 8.96 -13.74 4.10
CA LEU A 71 9.88 -13.12 5.04
C LEU A 71 9.20 -12.26 6.12
N PHE A 72 8.02 -11.72 5.80
CA PHE A 72 7.31 -10.86 6.74
C PHE A 72 7.08 -11.58 8.08
N ASP A 73 7.35 -10.89 9.16
CA ASP A 73 7.17 -11.36 10.53
C ASP A 73 6.60 -10.23 11.40
N THR A 74 6.02 -10.57 12.52
CA THR A 74 5.43 -9.59 13.46
C THR A 74 6.45 -8.62 14.03
N ASN A 75 7.73 -8.98 14.06
CA ASN A 75 8.82 -8.09 14.47
C ASN A 75 9.12 -6.96 13.48
N TRP A 76 8.47 -6.96 12.30
CA TRP A 76 8.52 -5.84 11.36
C TRP A 76 7.58 -4.70 11.75
N MET A 77 6.63 -4.99 12.65
CA MET A 77 5.68 -4.00 13.15
C MET A 77 6.28 -3.23 14.33
N SER A 78 5.89 -1.98 14.48
CA SER A 78 6.28 -1.15 15.61
C SER A 78 5.80 -1.77 16.93
N THR A 79 6.61 -1.66 17.97
CA THR A 79 6.23 -2.11 19.32
C THR A 79 5.40 -1.06 20.08
N THR A 80 5.32 0.16 19.54
CA THR A 80 4.58 1.28 20.13
C THR A 80 3.26 1.56 19.42
N ASP A 81 3.12 1.08 18.19
CA ASP A 81 1.91 1.19 17.39
C ASP A 81 1.79 -0.06 16.50
N ASP A 82 0.84 -0.94 16.84
CA ASP A 82 0.64 -2.23 16.18
C ASP A 82 0.28 -2.12 14.68
N ASP A 83 -0.07 -0.91 14.23
CA ASP A 83 -0.46 -0.64 12.84
C ASP A 83 0.67 0.00 12.02
N GLU A 84 1.86 0.17 12.58
CA GLU A 84 2.97 0.86 11.92
C GLU A 84 4.15 -0.06 11.64
N LEU A 85 4.68 0.02 10.41
CA LEU A 85 5.85 -0.73 9.99
C LEU A 85 7.12 -0.11 10.59
N ASP A 86 7.91 -0.90 11.32
CA ASP A 86 9.26 -0.50 11.75
C ASP A 86 10.29 -0.84 10.67
N GLY A 87 10.53 0.11 9.78
CA GLY A 87 11.53 -0.03 8.72
C GLY A 87 12.97 -0.22 9.22
N GLY A 88 13.24 0.13 10.47
CA GLY A 88 14.53 -0.03 11.14
C GLY A 88 14.70 -1.38 11.84
N ALA A 89 13.62 -2.15 12.04
CA ALA A 89 13.69 -3.45 12.67
C ALA A 89 14.69 -4.38 11.94
N VAL A 90 15.50 -5.09 12.70
CA VAL A 90 16.56 -5.97 12.16
C VAL A 90 15.97 -7.36 11.88
N ILE A 91 16.08 -7.80 10.62
CA ILE A 91 15.62 -9.12 10.18
C ILE A 91 16.70 -10.19 10.40
N SER A 92 17.94 -9.87 10.02
CA SER A 92 19.07 -10.81 10.11
C SER A 92 20.40 -10.07 10.11
N GLY A 93 21.26 -10.35 11.07
CA GLY A 93 22.56 -9.70 11.19
C GLY A 93 22.42 -8.20 11.34
N THR A 94 22.77 -7.44 10.32
CA THR A 94 22.61 -5.97 10.26
C THR A 94 21.56 -5.53 9.23
N THR A 95 20.88 -6.48 8.58
CA THR A 95 19.90 -6.16 7.53
C THR A 95 18.59 -5.70 8.16
N THR A 96 18.17 -4.50 7.84
CA THR A 96 16.88 -3.94 8.30
C THR A 96 15.73 -4.31 7.36
N VAL A 97 14.49 -4.10 7.82
CA VAL A 97 13.26 -4.28 7.01
C VAL A 97 13.35 -3.45 5.73
N THR A 98 13.68 -2.17 5.83
CA THR A 98 13.82 -1.28 4.67
C THR A 98 14.86 -1.81 3.67
N GLN A 99 16.04 -2.22 4.14
CA GLN A 99 17.09 -2.77 3.27
C GLN A 99 16.65 -4.05 2.57
N ALA A 100 15.96 -4.93 3.29
CA ALA A 100 15.44 -6.16 2.74
C ALA A 100 14.37 -5.92 1.65
N LEU A 101 13.49 -4.94 1.85
CA LEU A 101 12.49 -4.53 0.88
C LEU A 101 13.15 -3.90 -0.36
N GLN A 102 14.12 -2.99 -0.17
CA GLN A 102 14.89 -2.36 -1.25
C GLN A 102 15.55 -3.40 -2.15
N GLN A 103 16.16 -4.42 -1.56
CA GLN A 103 16.80 -5.49 -2.31
C GLN A 103 15.80 -6.28 -3.17
N ARG A 104 14.63 -6.63 -2.61
CA ARG A 104 13.61 -7.44 -3.29
C ARG A 104 12.84 -6.66 -4.33
N LEU A 105 12.65 -5.37 -4.14
CA LEU A 105 11.94 -4.47 -5.05
C LEU A 105 12.91 -3.69 -5.94
N SER A 106 14.19 -4.08 -6.01
CA SER A 106 15.24 -3.37 -6.75
C SER A 106 14.93 -3.19 -8.24
N ASN A 107 14.16 -4.12 -8.83
CA ASN A 107 13.73 -4.01 -10.23
C ASN A 107 12.85 -2.78 -10.51
N TYR A 108 12.26 -2.19 -9.47
CA TYR A 108 11.39 -1.01 -9.56
C TYR A 108 12.08 0.27 -9.12
N ASN A 109 13.32 0.18 -8.61
CA ASN A 109 14.11 1.33 -8.18
C ASN A 109 14.69 2.06 -9.40
N LYS A 110 13.95 3.03 -9.89
CA LYS A 110 14.38 3.96 -10.95
C LYS A 110 14.41 5.37 -10.37
N ASP A 111 15.23 6.24 -10.93
CA ASP A 111 15.37 7.63 -10.47
C ASP A 111 14.06 8.42 -10.45
N THR A 112 13.08 7.97 -11.25
CA THR A 112 11.76 8.61 -11.38
C THR A 112 10.62 7.80 -10.76
N SER A 113 10.93 6.77 -9.97
CA SER A 113 9.93 5.95 -9.30
C SER A 113 9.93 6.18 -7.79
N CYS A 114 8.77 5.95 -7.18
CA CYS A 114 8.65 5.85 -5.73
C CYS A 114 7.97 4.52 -5.39
N THR A 115 8.62 3.75 -4.52
CA THR A 115 8.12 2.47 -4.03
C THR A 115 7.81 2.59 -2.54
N VAL A 116 6.58 2.26 -2.18
CA VAL A 116 6.11 2.27 -0.78
C VAL A 116 5.59 0.88 -0.42
N PHE A 117 5.95 0.42 0.76
CA PHE A 117 5.45 -0.82 1.35
C PHE A 117 4.60 -0.52 2.57
N TYR A 118 3.49 -1.21 2.69
CA TYR A 118 2.55 -1.09 3.79
C TYR A 118 2.34 -2.44 4.45
N ALA A 119 2.20 -2.44 5.77
CA ALA A 119 1.75 -3.59 6.54
C ALA A 119 0.81 -3.11 7.64
N THR A 120 -0.28 -3.83 7.89
CA THR A 120 -1.22 -3.54 8.98
C THR A 120 -1.85 -4.82 9.50
N ASP A 121 -2.16 -4.86 10.78
CA ASP A 121 -2.96 -5.92 11.41
C ASP A 121 -4.43 -5.73 11.02
N VAL A 122 -5.02 -6.72 10.37
CA VAL A 122 -6.42 -6.72 9.93
C VAL A 122 -7.23 -7.85 10.56
N THR A 123 -6.76 -8.38 11.69
CA THR A 123 -7.35 -9.53 12.38
C THR A 123 -8.83 -9.33 12.67
N ASP A 124 -9.20 -8.16 13.17
CA ASP A 124 -10.56 -7.80 13.56
C ASP A 124 -11.35 -7.07 12.47
N CYS A 125 -10.76 -6.92 11.27
CA CYS A 125 -11.28 -6.07 10.19
C CYS A 125 -12.04 -6.84 9.11
N ALA A 126 -12.71 -7.94 9.44
CA ALA A 126 -13.44 -8.78 8.49
C ALA A 126 -14.44 -7.95 7.65
N GLY A 127 -14.10 -7.68 6.40
CA GLY A 127 -14.91 -6.92 5.44
C GLY A 127 -14.54 -5.44 5.26
N PHE A 128 -13.58 -4.90 6.04
CA PHE A 128 -13.15 -3.51 5.96
C PHE A 128 -11.69 -3.33 5.47
N VAL A 129 -11.08 -4.37 4.98
CA VAL A 129 -9.66 -4.41 4.57
C VAL A 129 -9.28 -3.32 3.56
N SER A 130 -10.23 -2.93 2.69
CA SER A 130 -10.00 -1.83 1.73
C SER A 130 -9.98 -0.45 2.39
N VAL A 131 -10.69 -0.29 3.52
CA VAL A 131 -10.73 0.97 4.28
C VAL A 131 -9.44 1.15 5.06
N GLU A 132 -8.94 0.09 5.70
CA GLU A 132 -7.66 0.12 6.39
C GLU A 132 -6.51 0.38 5.45
N MET A 133 -6.45 -0.31 4.31
CA MET A 133 -5.44 -0.03 3.30
C MET A 133 -5.49 1.42 2.82
N PHE A 134 -6.70 1.98 2.69
CA PHE A 134 -6.89 3.38 2.38
C PHE A 134 -6.37 4.30 3.49
N GLN A 135 -6.65 4.00 4.74
CA GLN A 135 -6.14 4.76 5.89
C GLN A 135 -4.62 4.75 5.96
N LEU A 136 -3.99 3.59 5.73
CA LEU A 136 -2.53 3.46 5.67
C LEU A 136 -1.91 4.33 4.56
N LEU A 137 -2.53 4.35 3.38
CA LEU A 137 -2.07 5.16 2.26
C LEU A 137 -2.24 6.67 2.49
N THR A 138 -3.13 7.07 3.41
CA THR A 138 -3.44 8.48 3.69
C THR A 138 -2.78 9.02 4.95
N GLN A 139 -2.34 8.15 5.86
CA GLN A 139 -1.62 8.57 7.06
C GLN A 139 -0.16 8.80 6.70
N SER A 140 0.29 10.02 6.92
CA SER A 140 1.72 10.35 6.86
C SER A 140 2.42 9.56 7.98
N GLY A 141 3.01 8.41 7.64
CA GLY A 141 3.71 7.53 8.58
C GLY A 141 3.33 6.05 8.51
N GLY A 142 2.15 5.69 7.98
CA GLY A 142 1.68 4.30 7.97
C GLY A 142 2.36 3.38 6.95
N GLY A 143 3.21 3.90 6.09
CA GLY A 143 3.98 3.12 5.11
C GLY A 143 5.45 3.48 5.14
N GLY A 144 6.31 2.48 5.03
CA GLY A 144 7.73 2.70 4.81
C GLY A 144 8.00 3.04 3.36
N VAL A 145 8.55 4.23 3.08
CA VAL A 145 9.14 4.51 1.77
C VAL A 145 10.34 3.58 1.60
N VAL A 146 10.23 2.68 0.63
CA VAL A 146 11.29 1.71 0.32
C VAL A 146 12.37 2.39 -0.52
N SER A 147 11.95 3.17 -1.52
CA SER A 147 12.88 3.88 -2.41
C SER A 147 12.17 5.00 -3.15
N GLY A 148 12.95 5.96 -3.62
CA GLY A 148 12.50 7.04 -4.49
C GLY A 148 12.01 8.27 -3.76
N ASP A 149 11.46 9.22 -4.50
CA ASP A 149 11.01 10.52 -4.02
C ASP A 149 9.48 10.58 -4.01
N TYR A 150 8.93 10.58 -2.80
CA TYR A 150 7.50 10.65 -2.58
C TYR A 150 6.88 12.01 -2.96
N ASP A 151 7.67 13.07 -2.97
CA ASP A 151 7.17 14.42 -3.26
C ASP A 151 7.04 14.69 -4.77
N THR A 152 7.86 14.02 -5.57
CA THR A 152 7.92 14.21 -7.03
C THR A 152 7.22 13.12 -7.82
N ALA A 153 7.27 11.87 -7.38
CA ALA A 153 6.70 10.75 -8.10
C ALA A 153 5.19 10.90 -8.37
N PRO A 154 4.34 11.32 -7.42
CA PRO A 154 2.91 11.52 -7.68
C PRO A 154 2.64 12.54 -8.78
N LYS A 155 3.44 13.60 -8.88
CA LYS A 155 3.26 14.70 -9.85
C LYS A 155 3.51 14.27 -11.28
N ASN A 156 4.38 13.27 -11.48
CA ASN A 156 4.88 12.87 -12.79
C ASN A 156 4.46 11.44 -13.17
N ALA A 157 3.76 10.73 -12.30
CA ALA A 157 3.39 9.34 -12.52
C ALA A 157 2.62 9.14 -13.84
N THR A 158 3.08 8.18 -14.63
CA THR A 158 2.43 7.66 -15.84
C THR A 158 2.00 6.21 -15.67
N HIS A 159 2.58 5.53 -14.67
CA HIS A 159 2.26 4.16 -14.35
C HIS A 159 2.14 3.95 -12.85
N LEU A 160 1.10 3.23 -12.43
CA LEU A 160 0.84 2.79 -11.06
C LEU A 160 0.88 1.26 -11.03
N ARG A 161 1.77 0.71 -10.21
CA ARG A 161 1.70 -0.72 -9.87
C ARG A 161 1.23 -0.86 -8.44
N ILE A 162 0.33 -1.80 -8.20
CA ILE A 162 -0.16 -2.10 -6.87
C ILE A 162 -0.42 -3.59 -6.73
N ALA A 163 0.03 -4.15 -5.63
CA ALA A 163 -0.29 -5.51 -5.23
C ALA A 163 -0.54 -5.58 -3.73
N ALA A 164 -1.44 -6.46 -3.33
CA ALA A 164 -1.73 -6.76 -1.94
C ALA A 164 -1.65 -8.27 -1.69
N ALA A 165 -1.42 -8.63 -0.45
CA ALA A 165 -1.42 -10.01 0.01
C ALA A 165 -1.77 -10.06 1.49
N HIS A 166 -2.45 -11.12 1.93
CA HIS A 166 -2.67 -11.41 3.34
C HIS A 166 -1.65 -12.43 3.83
N LYS A 167 -1.22 -12.28 5.08
CA LYS A 167 -0.41 -13.27 5.79
C LYS A 167 -0.93 -13.46 7.20
N THR A 168 -1.24 -14.70 7.57
CA THR A 168 -1.62 -15.06 8.94
C THR A 168 -0.39 -15.59 9.68
N ILE A 169 -0.14 -15.06 10.88
CA ILE A 169 0.93 -15.47 11.80
C ILE A 169 0.29 -15.66 13.17
N GLY A 170 0.21 -16.92 13.61
CA GLY A 170 -0.55 -17.24 14.82
C GLY A 170 -2.04 -16.90 14.67
N GLU A 171 -2.55 -16.09 15.55
CA GLU A 171 -3.95 -15.62 15.54
C GLU A 171 -4.13 -14.29 14.78
N LYS A 172 -3.03 -13.65 14.38
CA LYS A 172 -3.05 -12.36 13.69
C LYS A 172 -3.03 -12.52 12.17
N THR A 173 -3.82 -11.70 11.49
CA THR A 173 -3.80 -11.59 10.02
C THR A 173 -3.36 -10.20 9.61
N PHE A 174 -2.34 -10.15 8.78
CA PHE A 174 -1.77 -8.92 8.26
C PHE A 174 -2.12 -8.73 6.79
N LEU A 175 -2.46 -7.50 6.43
CA LEU A 175 -2.50 -7.04 5.05
C LEU A 175 -1.16 -6.42 4.71
N LEU A 176 -0.54 -6.92 3.66
CA LEU A 176 0.71 -6.40 3.08
C LEU A 176 0.41 -5.81 1.72
N ALA A 177 0.95 -4.62 1.43
CA ALA A 177 0.76 -4.02 0.12
C ALA A 177 2.04 -3.32 -0.37
N VAL A 178 2.23 -3.34 -1.67
CA VAL A 178 3.27 -2.56 -2.37
C VAL A 178 2.60 -1.65 -3.37
N VAL A 179 2.97 -0.38 -3.33
CA VAL A 179 2.57 0.65 -4.29
C VAL A 179 3.81 1.21 -4.94
N ILE A 180 3.83 1.28 -6.26
CA ILE A 180 4.93 1.82 -7.05
C ILE A 180 4.37 2.85 -8.02
N LEU A 181 4.83 4.08 -7.92
CA LEU A 181 4.57 5.15 -8.88
C LEU A 181 5.78 5.30 -9.78
N GLU A 182 5.58 5.22 -11.09
CA GLU A 182 6.63 5.37 -12.10
C GLU A 182 6.26 6.56 -13.02
N ALA A 183 7.21 7.48 -13.23
CA ALA A 183 7.09 8.60 -14.16
C ALA A 183 7.47 8.17 -15.59
#